data_94dc9d074da143b0df492443915ac9b6
#
_entry.id   94dc9d074da143b0df492443915ac9b6
#
_cell.length_a   1.000
_cell.length_b   1.000
_cell.length_c   1.000
_cell.angle_alpha   90.00
_cell.angle_beta   90.00
_cell.angle_gamma   90.00
#
_symmetry.space_group_name_H-M   'P 1'
#
loop_
_entity.id
_entity.type
_entity.pdbx_description
1 polymer ?
#
loop_
_entity_poly.entity_id
_entity_poly.type
_entity_poly.pdbx_seq_one_letter_code
_entity_poly.pdbx_strand_id
1 'polypeptide(L)'
;MKKIPYGRQNIDQNDIDAVVSTLQSDYLTQGPKVREFESKFAEYVGADYAVAVNNATAGLHLSVLSLGLKQGERVITTPITFAASAIVSQIMSA
;
A
#
# COMPACT_ATOMS: atom_id res chain seq x y z
N MET A 1 11.80 -20.10 26.56
CA MET A 1 11.26 -20.20 25.19
C MET A 1 11.45 -18.85 24.48
N LYS A 2 12.03 -18.85 23.27
CA LYS A 2 12.18 -17.63 22.48
C LYS A 2 10.80 -17.27 21.91
N LYS A 3 10.28 -16.08 22.24
CA LYS A 3 8.96 -15.63 21.79
C LYS A 3 9.02 -15.36 20.27
N ILE A 4 8.22 -16.06 19.49
CA ILE A 4 8.08 -15.84 18.04
C ILE A 4 7.02 -14.75 17.85
N PRO A 5 7.35 -13.58 17.32
CA PRO A 5 6.35 -12.53 17.07
C PRO A 5 5.48 -12.90 15.86
N TYR A 6 4.24 -12.43 15.85
CA TYR A 6 3.31 -12.57 14.71
C TYR A 6 3.85 -11.94 13.43
N GLY A 7 4.47 -10.79 13.56
CA GLY A 7 5.16 -10.10 12.48
C GLY A 7 6.17 -9.12 13.06
N ARG A 8 7.23 -8.87 12.33
CA ARG A 8 8.25 -7.89 12.68
C ARG A 8 8.81 -7.29 11.41
N GLN A 9 8.97 -5.96 11.41
CA GLN A 9 9.68 -5.24 10.36
C GLN A 9 11.17 -5.66 10.31
N ASN A 10 11.73 -5.64 9.13
CA ASN A 10 13.16 -5.73 8.91
C ASN A 10 13.65 -4.38 8.39
N ILE A 11 14.39 -3.65 9.18
CA ILE A 11 14.94 -2.32 8.83
C ILE A 11 16.45 -2.43 8.94
N ASP A 12 17.15 -2.09 7.87
CA ASP A 12 18.60 -2.05 7.81
C ASP A 12 19.12 -0.59 7.76
N GLN A 13 20.44 -0.45 7.65
CA GLN A 13 21.07 0.86 7.63
C GLN A 13 20.72 1.65 6.36
N ASN A 14 20.51 0.99 5.22
CA ASN A 14 20.13 1.66 3.98
C ASN A 14 18.74 2.29 4.10
N ASP A 15 17.81 1.62 4.78
CA ASP A 15 16.46 2.17 5.05
C ASP A 15 16.56 3.44 5.91
N ILE A 16 17.40 3.40 6.96
CA ILE A 16 17.60 4.55 7.85
C ILE A 16 18.22 5.72 7.09
N ASP A 17 19.27 5.46 6.31
CA ASP A 17 19.98 6.48 5.53
C ASP A 17 19.07 7.12 4.47
N ALA A 18 18.21 6.34 3.82
CA ALA A 18 17.23 6.83 2.86
C ALA A 18 16.21 7.78 3.52
N VAL A 19 15.72 7.43 4.72
CA VAL A 19 14.80 8.28 5.48
C VAL A 19 15.50 9.57 5.92
N VAL A 20 16.71 9.48 6.48
CA VAL A 20 17.48 10.65 6.91
C VAL A 20 17.76 11.57 5.73
N SER A 21 18.22 11.03 4.60
CA SER A 21 18.45 11.79 3.38
C SER A 21 17.20 12.53 2.89
N THR A 22 16.05 11.87 2.97
CA THR A 22 14.77 12.49 2.58
C THR A 22 14.37 13.61 3.53
N LEU A 23 14.53 13.41 4.85
CA LEU A 23 14.24 14.45 5.86
C LEU A 23 15.12 15.68 5.73
N GLN A 24 16.34 15.52 5.23
CA GLN A 24 17.31 16.61 4.99
C GLN A 24 17.16 17.25 3.60
N SER A 25 16.26 16.74 2.75
CA SER A 25 16.01 17.27 1.41
C SER A 25 15.09 18.49 1.44
N ASP A 26 15.05 19.24 0.34
CA ASP A 26 14.24 20.46 0.22
C ASP A 26 12.71 20.16 0.22
N TYR A 27 12.29 18.92 -0.04
CA TYR A 27 10.88 18.55 -0.20
C TYR A 27 10.50 17.34 0.66
N LEU A 28 9.64 17.56 1.65
CA LEU A 28 9.07 16.48 2.48
C LEU A 28 7.69 16.04 2.00
N THR A 29 6.84 16.99 1.58
CA THR A 29 5.48 16.70 1.10
C THR A 29 5.45 16.76 -0.41
N GLN A 30 4.85 15.73 -1.04
CA GLN A 30 4.70 15.65 -2.50
C GLN A 30 6.02 15.86 -3.27
N GLY A 31 7.14 15.51 -2.63
CA GLY A 31 8.48 15.61 -3.21
C GLY A 31 8.77 14.51 -4.24
N PRO A 32 9.96 14.55 -4.84
CA PRO A 32 10.37 13.61 -5.90
C PRO A 32 10.41 12.15 -5.42
N LYS A 33 10.51 11.89 -4.10
CA LYS A 33 10.60 10.54 -3.54
C LYS A 33 9.33 9.71 -3.76
N VAL A 34 8.15 10.33 -3.79
CA VAL A 34 6.89 9.62 -4.09
C VAL A 34 6.94 9.08 -5.52
N ARG A 35 7.28 9.91 -6.48
CA ARG A 35 7.38 9.51 -7.90
C ARG A 35 8.48 8.47 -8.13
N GLU A 36 9.63 8.63 -7.46
CA GLU A 36 10.72 7.65 -7.52
C GLU A 36 10.26 6.28 -7.02
N PHE A 37 9.53 6.26 -5.90
CA PHE A 37 8.95 5.03 -5.34
C PHE A 37 7.95 4.40 -6.31
N GLU A 38 7.01 5.18 -6.84
CA GLU A 38 6.00 4.70 -7.79
C GLU A 38 6.64 4.08 -9.04
N SER A 39 7.64 4.75 -9.61
CA SER A 39 8.35 4.25 -10.80
C SER A 39 9.10 2.95 -10.52
N LYS A 40 9.86 2.89 -9.42
CA LYS A 40 10.61 1.68 -9.05
C LYS A 40 9.68 0.53 -8.69
N PHE A 41 8.56 0.81 -8.04
CA PHE A 41 7.59 -0.21 -7.68
C PHE A 41 6.89 -0.78 -8.93
N ALA A 42 6.47 0.08 -9.85
CA ALA A 42 5.89 -0.33 -11.12
C ALA A 42 6.86 -1.24 -11.91
N GLU A 43 8.13 -0.83 -12.04
CA GLU A 43 9.18 -1.62 -12.67
C GLU A 43 9.35 -2.99 -11.98
N TYR A 44 9.44 -3.01 -10.64
CA TYR A 44 9.65 -4.22 -9.87
C TYR A 44 8.53 -5.26 -10.04
N VAL A 45 7.27 -4.81 -10.11
CA VAL A 45 6.11 -5.71 -10.28
C VAL A 45 5.71 -5.93 -11.74
N GLY A 46 6.39 -5.28 -12.69
CA GLY A 46 6.09 -5.37 -14.12
C GLY A 46 4.77 -4.70 -14.52
N ALA A 47 4.38 -3.64 -13.82
CA ALA A 47 3.20 -2.85 -14.13
C ALA A 47 3.58 -1.57 -14.89
N ASP A 48 2.66 -1.03 -15.69
CA ASP A 48 2.88 0.23 -16.41
C ASP A 48 2.91 1.43 -15.45
N TYR A 49 2.14 1.37 -14.37
CA TYR A 49 1.98 2.44 -13.39
C TYR A 49 1.85 1.90 -11.97
N ALA A 50 2.26 2.71 -11.00
CA ALA A 50 1.96 2.53 -9.58
C ALA A 50 1.53 3.87 -8.98
N VAL A 51 0.68 3.81 -7.97
CA VAL A 51 0.19 4.98 -7.22
C VAL A 51 0.41 4.74 -5.74
N ALA A 52 1.20 5.61 -5.12
CA ALA A 52 1.44 5.55 -3.69
C ALA A 52 0.24 6.11 -2.92
N VAL A 53 -0.14 5.42 -1.86
CA VAL A 53 -1.21 5.81 -0.95
C VAL A 53 -0.71 5.73 0.49
N ASN A 54 -1.38 6.40 1.41
CA ASN A 54 -0.94 6.51 2.80
C ASN A 54 -1.10 5.22 3.62
N ASN A 55 -1.92 4.27 3.17
CA ASN A 55 -2.10 2.97 3.79
C ASN A 55 -2.76 1.97 2.84
N ALA A 56 -2.65 0.67 3.16
CA ALA A 56 -3.20 -0.41 2.34
C ALA A 56 -4.74 -0.39 2.25
N THR A 57 -5.45 0.09 3.26
CA THR A 57 -6.92 0.23 3.22
C THR A 57 -7.34 1.21 2.13
N ALA A 58 -6.65 2.34 2.00
CA ALA A 58 -6.88 3.30 0.92
C ALA A 58 -6.56 2.67 -0.45
N GLY A 59 -5.47 1.90 -0.54
CA GLY A 59 -5.12 1.18 -1.76
C GLY A 59 -6.20 0.18 -2.19
N LEU A 60 -6.70 -0.62 -1.26
CA LEU A 60 -7.80 -1.56 -1.52
C LEU A 60 -9.09 -0.83 -1.95
N HIS A 61 -9.43 0.27 -1.27
CA HIS A 61 -10.60 1.08 -1.60
C HIS A 61 -10.51 1.64 -3.02
N LEU A 62 -9.38 2.24 -3.39
CA LEU A 62 -9.15 2.76 -4.73
C LEU A 62 -9.17 1.66 -5.79
N SER A 63 -8.64 0.48 -5.48
CA SER A 63 -8.68 -0.67 -6.39
C SER A 63 -10.11 -1.11 -6.68
N VAL A 64 -10.96 -1.22 -5.65
CA VAL A 64 -12.38 -1.58 -5.82
C VAL A 64 -13.14 -0.49 -6.58
N LEU A 65 -12.85 0.80 -6.30
CA LEU A 65 -13.41 1.93 -7.06
C LEU A 65 -13.05 1.86 -8.54
N SER A 66 -11.78 1.59 -8.85
CA SER A 66 -11.32 1.53 -10.24
C SER A 66 -11.94 0.40 -11.05
N LEU A 67 -12.36 -0.67 -10.39
CA LEU A 67 -13.09 -1.79 -11.01
C LEU A 67 -14.56 -1.45 -11.31
N GLY A 68 -15.07 -0.34 -10.77
CA GLY A 68 -16.46 0.08 -10.97
C GLY A 68 -17.48 -0.90 -10.39
N LEU A 69 -17.17 -1.52 -9.25
CA LEU A 69 -18.02 -2.51 -8.58
C LEU A 69 -19.40 -1.92 -8.29
N LYS A 70 -20.45 -2.68 -8.61
CA LYS A 70 -21.85 -2.29 -8.41
C LYS A 70 -22.52 -3.10 -7.33
N GLN A 71 -23.59 -2.56 -6.78
CA GLN A 71 -24.43 -3.25 -5.82
C GLN A 71 -24.90 -4.61 -6.35
N GLY A 72 -24.74 -5.66 -5.54
CA GLY A 72 -25.08 -7.06 -5.89
C GLY A 72 -23.96 -7.86 -6.54
N GLU A 73 -22.87 -7.24 -6.94
CA GLU A 73 -21.69 -7.97 -7.43
C GLU A 73 -20.95 -8.68 -6.28
N ARG A 74 -20.28 -9.78 -6.61
CA ARG A 74 -19.60 -10.60 -5.62
C ARG A 74 -18.10 -10.44 -5.70
N VAL A 75 -17.47 -10.29 -4.54
CA VAL A 75 -16.01 -10.23 -4.38
C VAL A 75 -15.55 -11.45 -3.60
N ILE A 76 -14.47 -12.09 -4.06
CA ILE A 76 -13.82 -13.20 -3.37
C ILE A 76 -12.58 -12.67 -2.67
N THR A 77 -12.46 -12.96 -1.38
CA THR A 77 -11.29 -12.62 -0.57
C THR A 77 -10.92 -13.76 0.38
N THR A 78 -9.73 -13.69 0.98
CA THR A 78 -9.29 -14.66 1.99
C THR A 78 -9.85 -14.31 3.37
N PRO A 79 -10.24 -15.32 4.19
CA PRO A 79 -10.68 -15.08 5.56
C PRO A 79 -9.51 -14.79 6.53
N ILE A 80 -8.27 -15.14 6.16
CA ILE A 80 -7.08 -14.96 7.00
C ILE A 80 -6.32 -13.72 6.53
N THR A 81 -6.91 -12.56 6.80
CA THR A 81 -6.34 -11.26 6.44
C THR A 81 -6.93 -10.14 7.29
N PHE A 82 -6.41 -8.93 7.15
CA PHE A 82 -7.00 -7.75 7.80
C PHE A 82 -8.40 -7.47 7.22
N ALA A 83 -9.32 -7.06 8.08
CA ALA A 83 -10.74 -6.88 7.74
C ALA A 83 -11.00 -5.93 6.56
N ALA A 84 -10.10 -4.98 6.29
CA ALA A 84 -10.23 -4.06 5.17
C ALA A 84 -10.43 -4.76 3.82
N SER A 85 -9.84 -5.96 3.63
CA SER A 85 -10.00 -6.74 2.39
C SER A 85 -11.46 -7.12 2.08
N ALA A 86 -12.30 -7.26 3.11
CA ALA A 86 -13.73 -7.52 2.95
C ALA A 86 -14.58 -6.23 3.04
N ILE A 87 -14.22 -5.32 3.95
CA ILE A 87 -15.01 -4.11 4.27
C ILE A 87 -15.08 -3.15 3.08
N VAL A 88 -13.98 -2.95 2.35
CA VAL A 88 -13.95 -2.01 1.22
C VAL A 88 -14.94 -2.38 0.11
N SER A 89 -15.19 -3.67 -0.11
CA SER A 89 -16.19 -4.13 -1.07
C SER A 89 -17.63 -3.88 -0.59
N GLN A 90 -17.88 -3.92 0.73
CA GLN A 90 -19.19 -3.61 1.31
C GLN A 90 -19.50 -2.11 1.26
N ILE A 91 -18.51 -1.24 1.51
CA ILE A 91 -18.69 0.21 1.44
C ILE A 91 -19.12 0.66 0.04
N MET A 92 -18.60 -0.01 -1.00
CA MET A 92 -18.92 0.33 -2.40
C MET A 92 -20.30 -0.19 -2.85
N SER A 93 -20.87 -1.15 -2.12
CA SER A 93 -22.18 -1.74 -2.43
C SER A 93 -23.34 -1.14 -1.62
N ALA A 94 -23.04 -0.17 -0.75
CA ALA A 94 -24.05 0.57 0.04
C ALA A 94 -24.51 1.82 -0.69
#